data_cde034f949200ef3e22791652f253cdf
#
_entry.id   cde034f949200ef3e22791652f253cdf
#
_cell.length_a   1.000
_cell.length_b   1.000
_cell.length_c   1.000
_cell.angle_alpha   90.00
_cell.angle_beta   90.00
_cell.angle_gamma   90.00
#
_symmetry.space_group_name_H-M   'P 1'
#
loop_
_entity.id
_entity.type
_entity.pdbx_description
1 polymer ?
#
loop_
_entity_poly.entity_id
_entity_poly.type
_entity_poly.pdbx_seq_one_letter_code
_entity_poly.pdbx_strand_id
1 'polypeptide(L)'
;MFIMLLLIKPILYHLDQPEEVVVLAIPYYEIVALSMIPLMIFQGFKQFADGLSQTKYAMWATILTNVVNVVLNFVLIYGFWIFPRLELVGAALGTLISRVVMVIFLYVVLLKKEKFASYMKRLKLTEIKTEIFRKIINLGFPTALQMLFEVGLFTASVLLAGTLGALPQAANQIALKLASTTFMIAVGIG
;
A
#
# COMPACT_ATOMS: atom_id res chain seq x y z
N MET A 1 9.33 0.75 -9.89
CA MET A 1 8.41 -0.15 -9.15
C MET A 1 7.22 -0.58 -10.00
N PHE A 2 6.41 0.32 -10.57
CA PHE A 2 5.27 -0.04 -11.44
C PHE A 2 5.68 -0.94 -12.62
N ILE A 3 6.73 -0.55 -13.35
CA ILE A 3 7.28 -1.34 -14.48
C ILE A 3 7.78 -2.71 -14.01
N MET A 4 8.44 -2.80 -12.86
CA MET A 4 8.87 -4.09 -12.29
C MET A 4 7.67 -4.99 -11.97
N LEU A 5 6.60 -4.43 -11.43
CA LEU A 5 5.37 -5.20 -11.17
C LEU A 5 4.76 -5.74 -12.47
N LEU A 6 4.77 -4.96 -13.54
CA LEU A 6 4.30 -5.44 -14.85
C LEU A 6 5.19 -6.54 -15.44
N LEU A 7 6.50 -6.47 -15.20
CA LEU A 7 7.46 -7.50 -15.64
C LEU A 7 7.34 -8.82 -14.87
N ILE A 8 6.75 -8.80 -13.66
CA ILE A 8 6.49 -10.01 -12.87
C ILE A 8 5.25 -10.78 -13.38
N LYS A 9 4.40 -10.15 -14.20
CA LYS A 9 3.21 -10.78 -14.78
C LYS A 9 3.46 -12.17 -15.41
N PRO A 10 4.55 -12.41 -16.20
CA PRO A 10 4.83 -13.74 -16.73
C PRO A 10 5.12 -14.81 -15.67
N ILE A 11 5.59 -14.40 -14.48
CA ILE A 11 5.90 -15.34 -13.38
C ILE A 11 4.61 -15.99 -12.86
N LEU A 12 3.46 -15.31 -12.93
CA LEU A 12 2.17 -15.87 -12.51
C LEU A 12 1.82 -17.15 -13.29
N TYR A 13 2.26 -17.25 -14.55
CA TYR A 13 2.05 -18.46 -15.37
C TYR A 13 3.00 -19.61 -15.01
N HIS A 14 4.08 -19.35 -14.26
CA HIS A 14 5.10 -20.35 -13.88
C HIS A 14 4.93 -20.84 -12.43
N LEU A 15 3.88 -20.41 -11.73
CA LEU A 15 3.63 -20.76 -10.33
C LEU A 15 2.80 -22.04 -10.16
N ASP A 16 2.63 -22.88 -11.20
CA ASP A 16 1.82 -24.11 -11.18
C ASP A 16 0.41 -23.93 -10.59
N GLN A 17 -0.18 -22.75 -10.82
CA GLN A 17 -1.55 -22.45 -10.39
C GLN A 17 -2.55 -22.85 -11.48
N PRO A 18 -3.78 -23.25 -11.11
CA PRO A 18 -4.84 -23.52 -12.09
C PRO A 18 -5.06 -22.32 -13.02
N GLU A 19 -5.18 -22.57 -14.33
CA GLU A 19 -5.34 -21.51 -15.35
C GLU A 19 -6.52 -20.58 -15.04
N GLU A 20 -7.61 -21.11 -14.52
CA GLU A 20 -8.80 -20.34 -14.13
C GLU A 20 -8.46 -19.26 -13.08
N VAL A 21 -7.59 -19.58 -12.10
CA VAL A 21 -7.14 -18.64 -11.06
C VAL A 21 -6.24 -17.57 -11.65
N VAL A 22 -5.35 -17.94 -12.57
CA VAL A 22 -4.42 -16.99 -13.23
C VAL A 22 -5.20 -15.99 -14.08
N VAL A 23 -6.17 -16.43 -14.85
CA VAL A 23 -7.01 -15.57 -15.70
C VAL A 23 -7.78 -14.53 -14.86
N LEU A 24 -8.31 -14.93 -13.72
CA LEU A 24 -9.01 -14.02 -12.80
C LEU A 24 -8.05 -13.08 -12.04
N ALA A 25 -6.83 -13.54 -11.75
CA ALA A 25 -5.85 -12.76 -11.00
C ALA A 25 -5.19 -11.65 -11.83
N ILE A 26 -5.04 -11.82 -13.16
CA ILE A 26 -4.37 -10.85 -14.02
C ILE A 26 -5.03 -9.46 -13.98
N PRO A 27 -6.33 -9.29 -14.26
CA PRO A 27 -6.96 -7.97 -14.23
C PRO A 27 -6.94 -7.36 -12.83
N TYR A 28 -7.09 -8.16 -11.78
CA TYR A 28 -6.92 -7.73 -10.41
C TYR A 28 -5.52 -7.15 -10.17
N TYR A 29 -4.49 -7.91 -10.57
CA TYR A 29 -3.10 -7.52 -10.41
C TYR A 29 -2.76 -6.23 -11.15
N GLU A 30 -3.24 -6.06 -12.39
CA GLU A 30 -3.01 -4.84 -13.19
C GLU A 30 -3.59 -3.59 -12.52
N ILE A 31 -4.82 -3.67 -12.03
CA ILE A 31 -5.49 -2.57 -11.34
C ILE A 31 -4.79 -2.25 -10.02
N VAL A 32 -4.41 -3.27 -9.25
CA VAL A 32 -3.68 -3.08 -7.99
C VAL A 32 -2.29 -2.49 -8.25
N ALA A 33 -1.58 -2.94 -9.30
CA ALA A 33 -0.31 -2.35 -9.70
C ALA A 33 -0.46 -0.88 -10.08
N LEU A 34 -1.52 -0.52 -10.83
CA LEU A 34 -1.84 0.89 -11.14
C LEU A 34 -2.11 1.70 -9.87
N SER A 35 -2.77 1.11 -8.89
CA SER A 35 -3.07 1.77 -7.62
C SER A 35 -1.85 2.07 -6.75
N MET A 36 -0.67 1.54 -7.10
CA MET A 36 0.60 1.89 -6.45
C MET A 36 1.02 3.33 -6.75
N ILE A 37 0.63 3.90 -7.89
CA ILE A 37 0.94 5.29 -8.25
C ILE A 37 0.33 6.26 -7.22
N PRO A 38 -0.99 6.29 -6.98
CA PRO A 38 -1.55 7.15 -5.94
C PRO A 38 -1.00 6.82 -4.55
N LEU A 39 -0.74 5.55 -4.23
CA LEU A 39 -0.15 5.18 -2.96
C LEU A 39 1.23 5.81 -2.75
N MET A 40 2.10 5.84 -3.76
CA MET A 40 3.42 6.48 -3.69
C MET A 40 3.30 7.99 -3.50
N ILE A 41 2.38 8.64 -4.22
CA ILE A 41 2.10 10.08 -4.06
C ILE A 41 1.64 10.38 -2.64
N PHE A 42 0.74 9.55 -2.11
CA PHE A 42 0.29 9.68 -0.72
C PHE A 42 1.45 9.55 0.27
N GLN A 43 2.32 8.56 0.09
CA GLN A 43 3.49 8.38 0.96
C GLN A 43 4.41 9.60 0.95
N GLY A 44 4.61 10.23 -0.21
CA GLY A 44 5.35 11.49 -0.29
C GLY A 44 4.71 12.61 0.53
N PHE A 45 3.40 12.81 0.39
CA PHE A 45 2.67 13.82 1.17
C PHE A 45 2.62 13.48 2.67
N LYS A 46 2.48 12.21 3.01
CA LYS A 46 2.52 11.74 4.39
C LYS A 46 3.87 12.05 5.04
N GLN A 47 4.98 11.67 4.40
CA GLN A 47 6.33 11.95 4.91
C GLN A 47 6.57 13.45 5.08
N PHE A 48 6.05 14.27 4.17
CA PHE A 48 6.12 15.72 4.29
C PHE A 48 5.33 16.21 5.51
N ALA A 49 4.13 15.72 5.74
CA ALA A 49 3.30 16.07 6.90
C ALA A 49 3.93 15.61 8.22
N ASP A 50 4.48 14.39 8.24
CA ASP A 50 5.17 13.80 9.39
C ASP A 50 6.44 14.60 9.74
N GLY A 51 7.22 15.04 8.73
CA GLY A 51 8.38 15.90 8.91
C GLY A 51 8.06 17.28 9.51
N LEU A 52 6.81 17.74 9.39
CA LEU A 52 6.30 18.96 10.02
C LEU A 52 5.55 18.69 11.33
N SER A 53 5.67 17.48 11.89
CA SER A 53 5.00 17.02 13.12
C SER A 53 3.47 17.15 13.06
N GLN A 54 2.89 16.90 11.87
CA GLN A 54 1.45 17.00 11.61
C GLN A 54 0.86 15.66 11.16
N THR A 55 1.14 14.60 11.90
CA THR A 55 0.72 13.22 11.65
C THR A 55 -0.79 13.02 11.63
N LYS A 56 -1.55 13.89 12.35
CA LYS A 56 -3.01 13.80 12.45
C LYS A 56 -3.73 13.76 11.12
N TYR A 57 -3.27 14.52 10.13
CA TYR A 57 -3.92 14.60 8.82
C TYR A 57 -3.71 13.33 7.99
N ALA A 58 -2.52 12.74 8.08
CA ALA A 58 -2.24 11.44 7.46
C ALA A 58 -3.07 10.33 8.11
N MET A 59 -3.23 10.36 9.43
CA MET A 59 -4.10 9.43 10.16
C MET A 59 -5.55 9.52 9.68
N TRP A 60 -6.12 10.75 9.62
CA TRP A 60 -7.50 10.93 9.14
C TRP A 60 -7.67 10.52 7.68
N ALA A 61 -6.67 10.79 6.82
CA ALA A 61 -6.68 10.31 5.44
C ALA A 61 -6.78 8.78 5.37
N THR A 62 -5.99 8.08 6.19
CA THR A 62 -6.00 6.61 6.24
C THR A 62 -7.33 6.05 6.76
N ILE A 63 -7.90 6.65 7.83
CA ILE A 63 -9.21 6.24 8.36
C ILE A 63 -10.30 6.42 7.30
N LEU A 64 -10.36 7.60 6.68
CA LEU A 64 -11.33 7.89 5.61
C LEU A 64 -11.20 6.89 4.47
N THR A 65 -9.97 6.61 4.04
CA THR A 65 -9.71 5.67 2.96
C THR A 65 -10.17 4.25 3.29
N ASN A 66 -9.97 3.80 4.51
CA ASN A 66 -10.44 2.49 4.94
C ASN A 66 -11.97 2.40 4.92
N VAL A 67 -12.67 3.43 5.40
CA VAL A 67 -14.13 3.48 5.34
C VAL A 67 -14.61 3.47 3.88
N VAL A 68 -14.04 4.33 3.03
CA VAL A 68 -14.38 4.38 1.60
C VAL A 68 -14.09 3.03 0.92
N ASN A 69 -12.96 2.39 1.24
CA ASN A 69 -12.61 1.08 0.69
C ASN A 69 -13.62 -0.01 1.07
N VAL A 70 -14.03 -0.07 2.33
CA VAL A 70 -15.05 -1.04 2.78
C VAL A 70 -16.37 -0.83 2.05
N VAL A 71 -16.84 0.42 1.94
CA VAL A 71 -18.08 0.75 1.25
C VAL A 71 -18.00 0.41 -0.24
N LEU A 72 -16.92 0.81 -0.92
CA LEU A 72 -16.71 0.52 -2.34
C LEU A 72 -16.58 -0.97 -2.61
N ASN A 73 -15.86 -1.70 -1.76
CA ASN A 73 -15.75 -3.15 -1.88
C ASN A 73 -17.12 -3.81 -1.76
N PHE A 74 -17.94 -3.40 -0.77
CA PHE A 74 -19.29 -3.92 -0.64
C PHE A 74 -20.14 -3.66 -1.88
N VAL A 75 -20.11 -2.45 -2.42
CA VAL A 75 -20.90 -2.06 -3.60
C VAL A 75 -20.41 -2.76 -4.87
N LEU A 76 -19.09 -2.81 -5.10
CA LEU A 76 -18.53 -3.29 -6.37
C LEU A 76 -18.40 -4.83 -6.42
N ILE A 77 -18.14 -5.49 -5.29
CA ILE A 77 -18.03 -6.96 -5.24
C ILE A 77 -19.40 -7.60 -5.40
N TYR A 78 -20.38 -7.09 -4.64
CA TYR A 78 -21.74 -7.69 -4.62
C TYR A 78 -22.66 -7.14 -5.72
N GLY A 79 -22.26 -6.05 -6.39
CA GLY A 79 -23.07 -5.46 -7.46
C GLY A 79 -24.33 -4.80 -6.91
N PHE A 80 -24.18 -3.85 -5.97
CA PHE A 80 -25.31 -3.17 -5.38
C PHE A 80 -25.79 -1.99 -6.23
N TRP A 81 -27.09 -1.82 -6.37
CA TRP A 81 -27.77 -0.74 -7.12
C TRP A 81 -27.59 -0.83 -8.64
N ILE A 82 -26.79 0.06 -9.22
CA ILE A 82 -26.58 0.23 -10.69
C ILE A 82 -25.31 -0.51 -11.15
N PHE A 83 -24.45 -0.93 -10.21
CA PHE A 83 -23.15 -1.52 -10.54
C PHE A 83 -23.27 -3.03 -10.81
N PRO A 84 -22.70 -3.53 -11.90
CA PRO A 84 -22.62 -4.98 -12.14
C PRO A 84 -21.74 -5.63 -11.06
N ARG A 85 -21.99 -6.90 -10.79
CA ARG A 85 -21.19 -7.70 -9.87
C ARG A 85 -19.80 -7.93 -10.48
N LEU A 86 -18.81 -7.21 -9.98
CA LEU A 86 -17.43 -7.24 -10.50
C LEU A 86 -16.51 -8.18 -9.73
N GLU A 87 -17.00 -8.79 -8.65
CA GLU A 87 -16.25 -9.75 -7.83
C GLU A 87 -14.83 -9.29 -7.51
N LEU A 88 -13.81 -10.03 -7.96
CA LEU A 88 -12.39 -9.74 -7.70
C LEU A 88 -11.94 -8.40 -8.32
N VAL A 89 -12.39 -8.09 -9.53
CA VAL A 89 -12.08 -6.81 -10.20
C VAL A 89 -12.69 -5.64 -9.43
N GLY A 90 -13.89 -5.83 -8.85
CA GLY A 90 -14.53 -4.84 -7.98
C GLY A 90 -13.69 -4.49 -6.75
N ALA A 91 -13.06 -5.48 -6.12
CA ALA A 91 -12.15 -5.26 -4.99
C ALA A 91 -10.90 -4.45 -5.40
N ALA A 92 -10.33 -4.73 -6.58
CA ALA A 92 -9.20 -3.99 -7.11
C ALA A 92 -9.55 -2.53 -7.41
N LEU A 93 -10.69 -2.29 -8.05
CA LEU A 93 -11.21 -0.94 -8.33
C LEU A 93 -11.54 -0.18 -7.05
N GLY A 94 -12.17 -0.83 -6.07
CA GLY A 94 -12.41 -0.25 -4.76
C GLY A 94 -11.12 0.23 -4.09
N THR A 95 -10.06 -0.57 -4.18
CA THR A 95 -8.74 -0.21 -3.67
C THR A 95 -8.12 0.97 -4.44
N LEU A 96 -8.18 0.97 -5.77
CA LEU A 96 -7.67 2.06 -6.60
C LEU A 96 -8.37 3.39 -6.26
N ILE A 97 -9.71 3.39 -6.27
CA ILE A 97 -10.51 4.59 -6.00
C ILE A 97 -10.23 5.12 -4.58
N SER A 98 -10.19 4.23 -3.59
CA SER A 98 -9.89 4.61 -2.20
C SER A 98 -8.51 5.27 -2.05
N ARG A 99 -7.49 4.76 -2.75
CA ARG A 99 -6.15 5.35 -2.76
C ARG A 99 -6.12 6.71 -3.44
N VAL A 100 -6.90 6.90 -4.51
CA VAL A 100 -7.05 8.22 -5.16
C VAL A 100 -7.74 9.21 -4.21
N VAL A 101 -8.82 8.80 -3.55
CA VAL A 101 -9.51 9.63 -2.53
C VAL A 101 -8.54 10.02 -1.41
N MET A 102 -7.70 9.11 -0.95
CA MET A 102 -6.69 9.35 0.06
C MET A 102 -5.71 10.46 -0.33
N VAL A 103 -5.20 10.40 -1.57
CA VAL A 103 -4.29 11.43 -2.10
C VAL A 103 -4.99 12.77 -2.19
N ILE A 104 -6.21 12.81 -2.75
CA ILE A 104 -6.98 14.04 -2.91
C ILE A 104 -7.27 14.68 -1.56
N PHE A 105 -7.71 13.88 -0.59
CA PHE A 105 -7.99 14.37 0.77
C PHE A 105 -6.74 15.01 1.40
N LEU A 106 -5.62 14.30 1.41
CA LEU A 106 -4.39 14.82 2.01
C LEU A 106 -3.87 16.06 1.25
N TYR A 107 -3.92 16.05 -0.08
CA TYR A 107 -3.54 17.19 -0.91
C TYR A 107 -4.38 18.44 -0.61
N VAL A 108 -5.71 18.29 -0.52
CA VAL A 108 -6.61 19.40 -0.17
C VAL A 108 -6.32 19.94 1.24
N VAL A 109 -6.04 19.06 2.20
CA VAL A 109 -5.67 19.47 3.56
C VAL A 109 -4.36 20.25 3.56
N LEU A 110 -3.36 19.79 2.82
CA LEU A 110 -2.06 20.45 2.69
C LEU A 110 -2.18 21.85 2.05
N LEU A 111 -3.08 22.03 1.09
CA LEU A 111 -3.33 23.32 0.46
C LEU A 111 -4.09 24.31 1.38
N LYS A 112 -5.08 23.81 2.13
CA LYS A 112 -5.96 24.65 2.96
C LYS A 112 -5.31 25.11 4.27
N LYS A 113 -4.32 24.39 4.79
CA LYS A 113 -3.67 24.74 6.05
C LYS A 113 -2.50 25.70 5.81
N GLU A 114 -2.55 26.87 6.42
CA GLU A 114 -1.55 27.94 6.23
C GLU A 114 -0.11 27.47 6.48
N LYS A 115 0.09 26.61 7.50
CA LYS A 115 1.41 26.03 7.78
C LYS A 115 2.00 25.29 6.58
N PHE A 116 1.18 24.53 5.84
CA PHE A 116 1.64 23.77 4.67
C PHE A 116 1.65 24.59 3.40
N ALA A 117 0.63 25.44 3.22
CA ALA A 117 0.50 26.28 2.02
C ALA A 117 1.72 27.18 1.78
N SER A 118 2.33 27.69 2.86
CA SER A 118 3.57 28.49 2.79
C SER A 118 4.75 27.66 2.24
N TYR A 119 4.90 26.41 2.63
CA TYR A 119 5.95 25.52 2.12
C TYR A 119 5.66 25.05 0.70
N MET A 120 4.41 24.68 0.40
CA MET A 120 4.01 24.25 -0.93
C MET A 120 4.22 25.36 -1.98
N LYS A 121 3.93 26.60 -1.66
CA LYS A 121 4.18 27.75 -2.56
C LYS A 121 5.67 28.01 -2.80
N ARG A 122 6.54 27.60 -1.88
CA ARG A 122 8.00 27.77 -1.99
C ARG A 122 8.71 26.57 -2.60
N LEU A 123 8.00 25.46 -2.84
CA LEU A 123 8.54 24.29 -3.52
C LEU A 123 8.85 24.64 -4.99
N LYS A 124 10.11 24.93 -5.27
CA LYS A 124 10.64 25.03 -6.63
C LYS A 124 11.38 23.74 -6.96
N LEU A 125 10.86 22.98 -7.91
CA LEU A 125 11.51 21.75 -8.39
C LEU A 125 12.92 21.97 -8.94
N THR A 126 13.28 23.23 -9.25
CA THR A 126 14.61 23.64 -9.73
C THR A 126 15.67 23.72 -8.63
N GLU A 127 15.29 23.68 -7.35
CA GLU A 127 16.24 23.78 -6.23
C GLU A 127 16.58 22.42 -5.59
N ILE A 128 16.42 21.32 -6.34
CA ILE A 128 16.81 19.99 -5.86
C ILE A 128 18.33 19.92 -5.77
N LYS A 129 18.86 19.97 -4.55
CA LYS A 129 20.29 19.83 -4.29
C LYS A 129 20.68 18.35 -4.36
N THR A 130 21.64 18.04 -5.22
CA THR A 130 22.19 16.67 -5.39
C THR A 130 22.67 16.07 -4.06
N GLU A 131 23.17 16.92 -3.14
CA GLU A 131 23.61 16.49 -1.81
C GLU A 131 22.46 15.92 -0.96
N ILE A 132 21.28 16.55 -1.03
CA ILE A 132 20.08 16.08 -0.31
C ILE A 132 19.63 14.75 -0.90
N PHE A 133 19.61 14.65 -2.23
CA PHE A 133 19.25 13.42 -2.93
C PHE A 133 20.19 12.27 -2.55
N ARG A 134 21.50 12.52 -2.51
CA ARG A 134 22.49 11.54 -2.09
C ARG A 134 22.31 11.09 -0.63
N LYS A 135 21.98 12.03 0.27
CA LYS A 135 21.65 11.68 1.67
C LYS A 135 20.40 10.78 1.76
N ILE A 136 19.36 11.09 1.00
CA ILE A 136 18.12 10.28 0.96
C ILE A 136 18.43 8.87 0.49
N ILE A 137 19.23 8.70 -0.57
CA ILE A 137 19.60 7.38 -1.07
C ILE A 137 20.47 6.64 -0.06
N ASN A 138 21.47 7.29 0.52
CA ASN A 138 22.39 6.65 1.48
C ASN A 138 21.68 6.18 2.76
N LEU A 139 20.62 6.87 3.19
CA LEU A 139 19.80 6.45 4.32
C LEU A 139 18.69 5.47 3.90
N GLY A 140 18.07 5.72 2.76
CA GLY A 140 16.94 4.91 2.29
C GLY A 140 17.33 3.52 1.81
N PHE A 141 18.50 3.36 1.19
CA PHE A 141 18.93 2.07 0.66
C PHE A 141 19.18 1.03 1.77
N PRO A 142 19.95 1.32 2.85
CA PRO A 142 20.09 0.38 3.97
C PRO A 142 18.75 0.07 4.64
N THR A 143 17.90 1.08 4.83
CA THR A 143 16.56 0.89 5.43
C THR A 143 15.67 0.01 4.55
N ALA A 144 15.73 0.19 3.23
CA ALA A 144 14.99 -0.66 2.29
C ALA A 144 15.49 -2.11 2.32
N LEU A 145 16.82 -2.32 2.40
CA LEU A 145 17.39 -3.66 2.56
C LEU A 145 16.96 -4.30 3.88
N GLN A 146 17.00 -3.56 4.99
CA GLN A 146 16.54 -4.04 6.29
C GLN A 146 15.07 -4.51 6.20
N MET A 147 14.17 -3.70 5.62
CA MET A 147 12.77 -4.08 5.43
C MET A 147 12.61 -5.29 4.51
N LEU A 148 13.43 -5.38 3.45
CA LEU A 148 13.40 -6.52 2.53
C LEU A 148 13.75 -7.82 3.26
N PHE A 149 14.80 -7.83 4.10
CA PHE A 149 15.17 -8.99 4.89
C PHE A 149 14.11 -9.33 5.94
N GLU A 150 13.56 -8.33 6.63
CA GLU A 150 12.51 -8.53 7.63
C GLU A 150 11.28 -9.19 7.00
N VAL A 151 10.72 -8.60 5.95
CA VAL A 151 9.56 -9.16 5.23
C VAL A 151 9.91 -10.52 4.60
N GLY A 152 11.14 -10.66 4.07
CA GLY A 152 11.63 -11.90 3.50
C GLY A 152 11.67 -13.05 4.49
N LEU A 153 12.10 -12.80 5.74
CA LEU A 153 12.11 -13.80 6.82
C LEU A 153 10.69 -14.25 7.18
N PHE A 154 9.74 -13.32 7.30
CA PHE A 154 8.34 -13.68 7.54
C PHE A 154 7.74 -14.49 6.39
N THR A 155 8.03 -14.10 5.14
CA THR A 155 7.57 -14.83 3.96
C THR A 155 8.19 -16.23 3.89
N ALA A 156 9.49 -16.36 4.15
CA ALA A 156 10.16 -17.63 4.19
C ALA A 156 9.59 -18.56 5.29
N SER A 157 9.28 -18.01 6.46
CA SER A 157 8.62 -18.75 7.53
C SER A 157 7.27 -19.32 7.10
N VAL A 158 6.46 -18.53 6.40
CA VAL A 158 5.16 -18.99 5.86
C VAL A 158 5.34 -20.08 4.82
N LEU A 159 6.31 -19.94 3.92
CA LEU A 159 6.61 -20.95 2.89
C LEU A 159 7.11 -22.26 3.52
N LEU A 160 8.02 -22.19 4.48
CA LEU A 160 8.51 -23.36 5.21
C LEU A 160 7.40 -24.05 6.02
N ALA A 161 6.52 -23.29 6.66
CA ALA A 161 5.36 -23.87 7.34
C ALA A 161 4.42 -24.58 6.34
N GLY A 162 4.30 -24.06 5.10
CA GLY A 162 3.53 -24.68 4.03
C GLY A 162 4.05 -26.03 3.59
N THR A 163 5.39 -26.23 3.59
CA THR A 163 5.99 -27.53 3.26
C THR A 163 5.71 -28.63 4.31
N LEU A 164 5.39 -28.23 5.53
CA LEU A 164 5.02 -29.15 6.62
C LEU A 164 3.54 -29.57 6.60
N GLY A 165 2.74 -28.97 5.70
CA GLY A 165 1.33 -29.27 5.52
C GLY A 165 0.38 -28.14 5.94
N ALA A 166 -0.89 -28.31 5.65
CA ALA A 166 -1.92 -27.29 5.84
C ALA A 166 -2.14 -26.90 7.32
N LEU A 167 -2.07 -27.83 8.25
CA LEU A 167 -2.29 -27.59 9.68
C LEU A 167 -1.19 -26.71 10.31
N PRO A 168 0.12 -27.02 10.13
CA PRO A 168 1.21 -26.14 10.58
C PRO A 168 1.16 -24.77 9.92
N GLN A 169 0.81 -24.67 8.64
CA GLN A 169 0.68 -23.40 7.95
C GLN A 169 -0.44 -22.53 8.54
N ALA A 170 -1.60 -23.12 8.84
CA ALA A 170 -2.70 -22.40 9.48
C ALA A 170 -2.32 -21.91 10.90
N ALA A 171 -1.66 -22.75 11.69
CA ALA A 171 -1.17 -22.38 13.02
C ALA A 171 -0.16 -21.22 12.96
N ASN A 172 0.78 -21.28 12.02
CA ASN A 172 1.76 -20.20 11.79
C ASN A 172 1.08 -18.88 11.38
N GLN A 173 0.08 -18.92 10.52
CA GLN A 173 -0.70 -17.75 10.12
C GLN A 173 -1.43 -17.10 11.31
N ILE A 174 -2.02 -17.89 12.18
CA ILE A 174 -2.69 -17.39 13.40
C ILE A 174 -1.67 -16.74 14.32
N ALA A 175 -0.53 -17.39 14.57
CA ALA A 175 0.54 -16.88 15.42
C ALA A 175 1.10 -15.54 14.88
N LEU A 176 1.35 -15.44 13.57
CA LEU A 176 1.81 -14.22 12.92
C LEU A 176 0.77 -13.09 13.01
N LYS A 177 -0.54 -13.39 12.90
CA LYS A 177 -1.59 -12.39 13.05
C LYS A 177 -1.65 -11.84 14.47
N LEU A 178 -1.56 -12.70 15.49
CA LEU A 178 -1.51 -12.27 16.89
C LEU A 178 -0.26 -11.43 17.19
N ALA A 179 0.91 -11.90 16.76
CA ALA A 179 2.16 -11.16 16.90
C ALA A 179 2.11 -9.78 16.22
N SER A 180 1.60 -9.71 14.97
CA SER A 180 1.45 -8.45 14.23
C SER A 180 0.50 -7.47 14.92
N THR A 181 -0.59 -7.96 15.50
CA THR A 181 -1.54 -7.10 16.24
C THR A 181 -0.89 -6.51 17.48
N THR A 182 -0.15 -7.32 18.24
CA THR A 182 0.58 -6.86 19.43
C THR A 182 1.66 -5.85 19.04
N PHE A 183 2.40 -6.12 17.96
CA PHE A 183 3.42 -5.21 17.43
C PHE A 183 2.82 -3.86 16.99
N MET A 184 1.65 -3.86 16.31
CA MET A 184 0.98 -2.63 15.91
C MET A 184 0.55 -1.76 17.10
N ILE A 185 0.13 -2.37 18.22
CA ILE A 185 -0.20 -1.63 19.44
C ILE A 185 1.06 -0.95 20.00
N ALA A 186 2.18 -1.68 20.06
CA ALA A 186 3.45 -1.12 20.54
C ALA A 186 3.94 0.05 19.67
N VAL A 187 3.89 -0.10 18.33
CA VAL A 187 4.26 0.96 17.38
C VAL A 187 3.31 2.17 17.46
N GLY A 188 2.04 1.96 17.82
CA GLY A 188 1.07 3.06 17.97
C GLY A 188 1.24 3.89 19.23
N ILE A 189 1.96 3.37 20.23
CA ILE A 189 2.24 4.06 21.50
C ILE A 189 3.57 4.84 21.44
N GLY A 190 4.55 4.38 20.65
CA GLY A 190 5.87 5.02 20.48
C GLY A 190 5.84 6.11 19.44
#